data_c0341083a48857d0c6b60299c67dc167
#
_entry.id   c0341083a48857d0c6b60299c67dc167
#
_cell.length_a   1.000
_cell.length_b   1.000
_cell.length_c   1.000
_cell.angle_alpha   90.00
_cell.angle_beta   90.00
_cell.angle_gamma   90.00
#
_symmetry.space_group_name_H-M   'P 1'
#
loop_
_entity.id
_entity.type
_entity.pdbx_description
1 polymer ?
#
loop_
_entity_poly.entity_id
_entity_poly.type
_entity_poly.pdbx_seq_one_letter_code
_entity_poly.pdbx_strand_id
1 'polypeptide(L)'
;MRIGELSRVTDVPVATIKYYQREGLMPAGEYTSPNQVSYGEAHVSRIRLIRALVQVADLSIATIKQIVAIVDRPGVDLHDLLGKVQSTLPLGADAGDAPTEADLTAVTDAVAARGWSVTAGHPALGVAASVIGTWRDLAQVDPATILGTYCAAAEMVATSDMDFLAQHELADDRVQVAVVGTALGDRLLSALRRVAHEDASLRRFGNAQPPPKEARRRRSSTPAKSGGDA
;
A
#
# COMPACT_ATOMS: atom_id res chain seq x y z
N MET A 1 -2.95 19.12 23.38
CA MET A 1 -3.55 20.16 22.50
C MET A 1 -5.07 20.07 22.51
N ARG A 2 -5.80 21.12 22.13
CA ARG A 2 -7.27 21.12 21.98
C ARG A 2 -7.66 20.62 20.58
N ILE A 3 -8.94 20.22 20.41
CA ILE A 3 -9.42 19.67 19.11
C ILE A 3 -9.21 20.62 17.92
N GLY A 4 -9.32 21.94 18.13
CA GLY A 4 -9.04 22.92 17.07
C GLY A 4 -7.57 22.96 16.65
N GLU A 5 -6.66 22.75 17.60
CA GLU A 5 -5.23 22.64 17.33
C GLU A 5 -4.89 21.32 16.66
N LEU A 6 -5.50 20.20 17.12
CA LEU A 6 -5.40 18.90 16.49
C LEU A 6 -5.86 18.95 15.02
N SER A 7 -6.98 19.64 14.75
CA SER A 7 -7.48 19.89 13.41
C SER A 7 -6.46 20.62 12.53
N ARG A 8 -5.83 21.66 13.07
CA ARG A 8 -4.83 22.46 12.36
C ARG A 8 -3.54 21.66 12.06
N VAL A 9 -3.05 20.90 13.06
CA VAL A 9 -1.82 20.11 12.92
C VAL A 9 -1.99 18.94 11.95
N THR A 10 -3.18 18.35 11.92
CA THR A 10 -3.48 17.18 11.06
C THR A 10 -4.09 17.56 9.72
N ASP A 11 -4.45 18.84 9.52
CA ASP A 11 -5.20 19.32 8.37
C ASP A 11 -6.50 18.51 8.15
N VAL A 12 -7.19 18.17 9.25
CA VAL A 12 -8.47 17.44 9.22
C VAL A 12 -9.54 18.28 9.92
N PRO A 13 -10.69 18.54 9.28
CA PRO A 13 -11.78 19.30 9.89
C PRO A 13 -12.24 18.71 11.23
N VAL A 14 -12.56 19.58 12.20
CA VAL A 14 -13.05 19.16 13.51
C VAL A 14 -14.26 18.23 13.41
N ALA A 15 -15.14 18.45 12.45
CA ALA A 15 -16.30 17.58 12.21
C ALA A 15 -15.87 16.15 11.83
N THR A 16 -14.83 16.01 11.01
CA THR A 16 -14.26 14.71 10.60
C THR A 16 -13.56 14.03 11.79
N ILE A 17 -12.82 14.78 12.60
CA ILE A 17 -12.20 14.25 13.82
C ILE A 17 -13.27 13.69 14.76
N LYS A 18 -14.36 14.44 14.99
CA LYS A 18 -15.50 13.99 15.80
C LYS A 18 -16.20 12.78 15.18
N TYR A 19 -16.26 12.69 13.86
CA TYR A 19 -16.76 11.50 13.15
C TYR A 19 -15.88 10.29 13.44
N TYR A 20 -14.56 10.40 13.32
CA TYR A 20 -13.63 9.32 13.64
C TYR A 20 -13.73 8.86 15.10
N GLN A 21 -13.94 9.78 16.02
CA GLN A 21 -14.19 9.44 17.42
C GLN A 21 -15.48 8.64 17.61
N ARG A 22 -16.60 9.07 17.01
CA ARG A 22 -17.87 8.33 17.09
C ARG A 22 -17.79 6.94 16.47
N GLU A 23 -16.99 6.81 15.40
CA GLU A 23 -16.75 5.52 14.75
C GLU A 23 -15.78 4.62 15.53
N GLY A 24 -15.20 5.08 16.64
CA GLY A 24 -14.23 4.31 17.42
C GLY A 24 -12.87 4.14 16.75
N LEU A 25 -12.55 4.98 15.77
CA LEU A 25 -11.26 4.95 15.05
C LEU A 25 -10.14 5.65 15.81
N MET A 26 -10.48 6.47 16.79
CA MET A 26 -9.55 7.24 17.60
C MET A 26 -9.68 6.89 19.07
N PRO A 27 -8.56 6.86 19.81
CA PRO A 27 -8.63 6.79 21.27
C PRO A 27 -9.37 7.99 21.85
N ALA A 28 -9.89 7.85 23.04
CA ALA A 28 -10.48 8.96 23.76
C ALA A 28 -9.39 9.96 24.16
N GLY A 29 -9.67 11.26 24.04
CA GLY A 29 -8.78 12.26 24.59
C GLY A 29 -8.86 12.31 26.12
N GLU A 30 -7.85 12.85 26.76
CA GLU A 30 -7.76 12.99 28.19
C GLU A 30 -8.60 14.19 28.71
N TYR A 31 -9.45 13.97 29.69
CA TYR A 31 -10.19 15.04 30.33
C TYR A 31 -9.27 15.84 31.26
N THR A 32 -9.03 17.09 30.93
CA THR A 32 -8.25 18.03 31.77
C THR A 32 -9.11 18.85 32.71
N SER A 33 -10.40 18.95 32.40
CA SER A 33 -11.45 19.52 33.22
C SER A 33 -12.83 19.02 32.76
N PRO A 34 -13.93 19.25 33.48
CA PRO A 34 -15.26 18.75 33.12
C PRO A 34 -15.71 19.03 31.68
N ASN A 35 -15.19 20.10 31.07
CA ASN A 35 -15.56 20.54 29.71
C ASN A 35 -14.36 20.62 28.77
N GLN A 36 -13.20 20.07 29.14
CA GLN A 36 -11.99 20.17 28.30
C GLN A 36 -11.34 18.81 28.10
N VAL A 37 -11.12 18.49 26.82
CA VAL A 37 -10.41 17.29 26.39
C VAL A 37 -9.10 17.72 25.77
N SER A 38 -8.01 17.04 26.13
CA SER A 38 -6.68 17.20 25.59
C SER A 38 -6.34 16.01 24.68
N TYR A 39 -5.62 16.30 23.61
CA TYR A 39 -5.12 15.33 22.62
C TYR A 39 -3.60 15.41 22.57
N GLY A 40 -2.92 14.27 22.45
CA GLY A 40 -1.46 14.15 22.34
C GLY A 40 -1.02 13.69 20.95
N GLU A 41 0.29 13.43 20.80
CA GLU A 41 0.90 12.95 19.54
C GLU A 41 0.31 11.62 19.05
N ALA A 42 -0.10 10.74 19.94
CA ALA A 42 -0.78 9.50 19.57
C ALA A 42 -2.06 9.76 18.75
N HIS A 43 -2.79 10.82 19.06
CA HIS A 43 -3.98 11.22 18.30
C HIS A 43 -3.60 11.78 16.91
N VAL A 44 -2.50 12.55 16.84
CA VAL A 44 -1.98 13.05 15.55
C VAL A 44 -1.58 11.87 14.65
N SER A 45 -0.80 10.92 15.17
CA SER A 45 -0.36 9.73 14.46
C SER A 45 -1.55 8.88 13.99
N ARG A 46 -2.55 8.69 14.87
CA ARG A 46 -3.78 7.95 14.54
C ARG A 46 -4.57 8.62 13.41
N ILE A 47 -4.72 9.94 13.42
CA ILE A 47 -5.41 10.66 12.34
C ILE A 47 -4.65 10.53 11.03
N ARG A 48 -3.32 10.63 11.05
CA ARG A 48 -2.48 10.45 9.86
C ARG A 48 -2.64 9.04 9.28
N LEU A 49 -2.63 8.02 10.12
CA LEU A 49 -2.89 6.64 9.73
C LEU A 49 -4.25 6.51 9.04
N ILE A 50 -5.33 6.98 9.69
CA ILE A 50 -6.69 6.89 9.13
C ILE A 50 -6.75 7.60 7.77
N ARG A 51 -6.16 8.80 7.65
CA ARG A 51 -6.12 9.53 6.36
C ARG A 51 -5.40 8.75 5.27
N ALA A 52 -4.25 8.16 5.58
CA ALA A 52 -3.51 7.35 4.61
C ALA A 52 -4.38 6.17 4.12
N LEU A 53 -5.05 5.48 5.03
CA LEU A 53 -5.90 4.35 4.70
C LEU A 53 -7.15 4.77 3.89
N VAL A 54 -7.76 5.92 4.21
CA VAL A 54 -8.93 6.43 3.47
C VAL A 54 -8.53 6.99 2.11
N GLN A 55 -7.53 7.89 2.06
CA GLN A 55 -7.27 8.72 0.88
C GLN A 55 -6.34 8.05 -0.13
N VAL A 56 -5.38 7.27 0.34
CA VAL A 56 -4.38 6.64 -0.53
C VAL A 56 -4.70 5.17 -0.76
N ALA A 57 -5.02 4.41 0.29
CA ALA A 57 -5.39 3.00 0.16
C ALA A 57 -6.85 2.80 -0.27
N ASP A 58 -7.68 3.85 -0.24
CA ASP A 58 -9.11 3.81 -0.64
C ASP A 58 -9.91 2.75 0.13
N LEU A 59 -9.60 2.60 1.42
CA LEU A 59 -10.28 1.62 2.27
C LEU A 59 -11.58 2.17 2.86
N SER A 60 -12.55 1.29 3.00
CA SER A 60 -13.80 1.63 3.67
C SER A 60 -13.58 1.88 5.17
N ILE A 61 -14.43 2.69 5.78
CA ILE A 61 -14.40 2.93 7.24
C ILE A 61 -14.57 1.60 8.02
N ALA A 62 -15.35 0.66 7.50
CA ALA A 62 -15.54 -0.65 8.10
C ALA A 62 -14.22 -1.45 8.12
N THR A 63 -13.49 -1.47 7.01
CA THR A 63 -12.16 -2.10 6.91
C THR A 63 -11.17 -1.44 7.85
N ILE A 64 -11.15 -0.10 7.89
CA ILE A 64 -10.26 0.65 8.79
C ILE A 64 -10.56 0.37 10.26
N LYS A 65 -11.83 0.21 10.65
CA LYS A 65 -12.20 -0.22 12.00
C LYS A 65 -11.61 -1.58 12.37
N GLN A 66 -11.65 -2.52 11.45
CA GLN A 66 -11.06 -3.84 11.66
C GLN A 66 -9.54 -3.75 11.85
N ILE A 67 -8.86 -2.98 11.00
CA ILE A 67 -7.42 -2.73 11.11
C ILE A 67 -7.07 -2.06 12.43
N VAL A 68 -7.75 -0.99 12.80
CA VAL A 68 -7.55 -0.27 14.07
C VAL A 68 -7.75 -1.21 15.27
N ALA A 69 -8.79 -2.04 15.23
CA ALA A 69 -9.04 -3.02 16.29
C ALA A 69 -7.95 -4.09 16.41
N ILE A 70 -7.27 -4.44 15.30
CA ILE A 70 -6.11 -5.33 15.31
C ILE A 70 -4.89 -4.63 15.91
N VAL A 71 -4.62 -3.39 15.48
CA VAL A 71 -3.50 -2.55 15.92
C VAL A 71 -3.58 -2.26 17.43
N ASP A 72 -4.78 -1.98 17.94
CA ASP A 72 -4.98 -1.61 19.34
C ASP A 72 -4.97 -2.79 20.32
N ARG A 73 -4.81 -4.03 19.83
CA ARG A 73 -4.72 -5.21 20.70
C ARG A 73 -3.36 -5.25 21.40
N PRO A 74 -3.31 -5.24 22.73
CA PRO A 74 -2.05 -5.36 23.45
C PRO A 74 -1.44 -6.77 23.28
N GLY A 75 -0.11 -6.84 23.20
CA GLY A 75 0.63 -8.11 23.22
C GLY A 75 0.51 -8.99 21.98
N VAL A 76 0.03 -8.43 20.85
CA VAL A 76 0.03 -9.17 19.57
C VAL A 76 1.45 -9.16 19.00
N ASP A 77 1.94 -10.34 18.63
CA ASP A 77 3.18 -10.47 17.89
C ASP A 77 3.08 -9.77 16.52
N LEU A 78 4.19 -9.20 16.07
CA LEU A 78 4.25 -8.47 14.81
C LEU A 78 3.87 -9.34 13.60
N HIS A 79 4.30 -10.60 13.59
CA HIS A 79 3.95 -11.55 12.52
C HIS A 79 2.43 -11.80 12.46
N ASP A 80 1.82 -12.06 13.62
CA ASP A 80 0.37 -12.27 13.74
C ASP A 80 -0.42 -11.01 13.33
N LEU A 81 0.09 -9.83 13.70
CA LEU A 81 -0.50 -8.55 13.34
C LEU A 81 -0.48 -8.34 11.82
N LEU A 82 0.68 -8.54 11.18
CA LEU A 82 0.85 -8.43 9.73
C LEU A 82 -0.10 -9.38 9.00
N GLY A 83 -0.15 -10.65 9.41
CA GLY A 83 -1.04 -11.65 8.81
C GLY A 83 -2.52 -11.26 8.91
N LYS A 84 -2.95 -10.73 10.07
CA LYS A 84 -4.34 -10.24 10.26
C LYS A 84 -4.65 -9.00 9.43
N VAL A 85 -3.71 -8.04 9.36
CA VAL A 85 -3.88 -6.85 8.52
C VAL A 85 -3.96 -7.25 7.06
N GLN A 86 -3.05 -8.08 6.58
CA GLN A 86 -3.06 -8.57 5.19
C GLN A 86 -4.36 -9.30 4.84
N SER A 87 -4.89 -10.15 5.74
CA SER A 87 -6.16 -10.85 5.51
C SER A 87 -7.39 -9.95 5.55
N THR A 88 -7.27 -8.74 6.12
CA THR A 88 -8.36 -7.74 6.20
C THR A 88 -8.38 -6.84 4.98
N LEU A 89 -7.24 -6.65 4.30
CA LEU A 89 -7.15 -5.81 3.11
C LEU A 89 -7.86 -6.48 1.92
N PRO A 90 -8.66 -5.71 1.16
CA PRO A 90 -9.31 -6.25 -0.03
C PRO A 90 -8.25 -6.56 -1.11
N LEU A 91 -8.26 -7.79 -1.60
CA LEU A 91 -7.39 -8.25 -2.70
C LEU A 91 -7.88 -7.84 -4.10
N GLY A 92 -8.77 -6.85 -4.18
CA GLY A 92 -9.45 -6.42 -5.39
C GLY A 92 -10.91 -6.87 -5.42
N ALA A 93 -11.66 -6.44 -6.45
CA ALA A 93 -12.99 -6.98 -6.71
C ALA A 93 -12.88 -8.48 -7.01
N ASP A 94 -13.96 -9.22 -6.72
CA ASP A 94 -14.03 -10.66 -6.98
C ASP A 94 -13.32 -11.03 -8.29
N ALA A 95 -12.29 -11.86 -8.17
CA ALA A 95 -11.37 -12.16 -9.27
C ALA A 95 -11.99 -13.12 -10.30
N GLY A 96 -13.25 -12.90 -10.67
CA GLY A 96 -13.96 -13.73 -11.66
C GLY A 96 -14.50 -15.04 -11.08
N ASP A 97 -14.58 -16.07 -11.92
CA ASP A 97 -15.08 -17.38 -11.54
C ASP A 97 -14.19 -18.05 -10.45
N ALA A 98 -14.79 -18.92 -9.65
CA ALA A 98 -14.06 -19.70 -8.66
C ALA A 98 -12.91 -20.46 -9.34
N PRO A 99 -11.70 -20.48 -8.74
CA PRO A 99 -10.56 -21.15 -9.33
C PRO A 99 -10.80 -22.66 -9.40
N THR A 100 -10.27 -23.30 -10.45
CA THR A 100 -10.26 -24.75 -10.54
C THR A 100 -9.23 -25.35 -9.57
N GLU A 101 -9.34 -26.63 -9.27
CA GLU A 101 -8.34 -27.35 -8.47
C GLU A 101 -6.96 -27.32 -9.14
N ALA A 102 -6.92 -27.38 -10.47
CA ALA A 102 -5.67 -27.28 -11.24
C ALA A 102 -5.01 -25.90 -11.08
N ASP A 103 -5.78 -24.81 -11.05
CA ASP A 103 -5.26 -23.45 -10.85
C ASP A 103 -4.71 -23.27 -9.44
N LEU A 104 -5.42 -23.78 -8.44
CA LEU A 104 -4.95 -23.78 -7.05
C LEU A 104 -3.66 -24.59 -6.91
N THR A 105 -3.57 -25.75 -7.54
CA THR A 105 -2.37 -26.59 -7.54
C THR A 105 -1.21 -25.84 -8.18
N ALA A 106 -1.39 -25.22 -9.35
CA ALA A 106 -0.34 -24.48 -10.02
C ALA A 106 0.23 -23.33 -9.15
N VAL A 107 -0.64 -22.60 -8.43
CA VAL A 107 -0.22 -21.54 -7.52
C VAL A 107 0.50 -22.11 -6.29
N THR A 108 -0.03 -23.16 -5.68
CA THR A 108 0.59 -23.77 -4.50
C THR A 108 1.93 -24.41 -4.80
N ASP A 109 2.09 -25.03 -5.97
CA ASP A 109 3.37 -25.58 -6.44
C ASP A 109 4.40 -24.48 -6.68
N ALA A 110 3.99 -23.35 -7.29
CA ALA A 110 4.87 -22.20 -7.50
C ALA A 110 5.34 -21.59 -6.18
N VAL A 111 4.46 -21.50 -5.18
CA VAL A 111 4.76 -21.03 -3.83
C VAL A 111 5.71 -22.00 -3.12
N ALA A 112 5.43 -23.30 -3.19
CA ALA A 112 6.27 -24.34 -2.60
C ALA A 112 7.67 -24.39 -3.23
N ALA A 113 7.77 -24.22 -4.56
CA ALA A 113 9.06 -24.16 -5.28
C ALA A 113 9.96 -23.00 -4.82
N ARG A 114 9.38 -21.94 -4.20
CA ARG A 114 10.10 -20.85 -3.57
C ARG A 114 10.47 -21.10 -2.10
N GLY A 115 10.01 -22.21 -1.53
CA GLY A 115 10.19 -22.50 -0.12
C GLY A 115 9.37 -21.60 0.82
N TRP A 116 8.33 -20.93 0.32
CA TRP A 116 7.50 -20.07 1.14
C TRP A 116 6.60 -20.88 2.07
N SER A 117 6.62 -20.52 3.35
CA SER A 117 5.71 -21.09 4.36
C SER A 117 4.44 -20.24 4.41
N VAL A 118 3.34 -20.77 3.87
CA VAL A 118 2.06 -20.08 3.81
C VAL A 118 1.02 -20.84 4.60
N THR A 119 0.19 -20.15 5.38
CA THR A 119 -0.92 -20.77 6.11
C THR A 119 -1.89 -21.44 5.12
N ALA A 120 -2.28 -22.68 5.42
CA ALA A 120 -3.25 -23.40 4.60
C ALA A 120 -4.56 -22.60 4.47
N GLY A 121 -5.07 -22.48 3.23
CA GLY A 121 -6.27 -21.71 2.95
C GLY A 121 -6.07 -20.18 2.98
N HIS A 122 -4.84 -19.69 2.85
CA HIS A 122 -4.60 -18.25 2.76
C HIS A 122 -5.40 -17.63 1.60
N PRO A 123 -6.22 -16.58 1.83
CA PRO A 123 -7.15 -16.05 0.83
C PRO A 123 -6.49 -15.63 -0.48
N ALA A 124 -5.26 -15.12 -0.42
CA ALA A 124 -4.52 -14.68 -1.61
C ALA A 124 -4.21 -15.84 -2.58
N LEU A 125 -4.11 -17.08 -2.11
CA LEU A 125 -3.91 -18.24 -2.99
C LEU A 125 -5.10 -18.44 -3.92
N GLY A 126 -6.32 -18.31 -3.40
CA GLY A 126 -7.54 -18.39 -4.20
C GLY A 126 -7.65 -17.29 -5.24
N VAL A 127 -7.34 -16.05 -4.85
CA VAL A 127 -7.34 -14.91 -5.78
C VAL A 127 -6.28 -15.09 -6.88
N ALA A 128 -5.06 -15.49 -6.52
CA ALA A 128 -4.02 -15.76 -7.50
C ALA A 128 -4.42 -16.88 -8.48
N ALA A 129 -5.06 -17.95 -7.97
CA ALA A 129 -5.55 -19.04 -8.79
C ALA A 129 -6.65 -18.61 -9.75
N SER A 130 -7.63 -17.81 -9.32
CA SER A 130 -8.67 -17.24 -10.21
C SER A 130 -8.07 -16.38 -11.32
N VAL A 131 -7.10 -15.52 -10.99
CA VAL A 131 -6.40 -14.68 -11.98
C VAL A 131 -5.64 -15.53 -12.99
N ILE A 132 -4.91 -16.54 -12.54
CA ILE A 132 -4.14 -17.43 -13.41
C ILE A 132 -5.06 -18.26 -14.32
N GLY A 133 -6.19 -18.76 -13.79
CA GLY A 133 -7.20 -19.45 -14.59
C GLY A 133 -7.74 -18.57 -15.71
N THR A 134 -8.10 -17.32 -15.39
CA THR A 134 -8.55 -16.34 -16.38
C THR A 134 -7.47 -16.07 -17.44
N TRP A 135 -6.22 -15.94 -17.03
CA TRP A 135 -5.11 -15.73 -17.99
C TRP A 135 -4.88 -16.93 -18.92
N ARG A 136 -4.92 -18.14 -18.36
CA ARG A 136 -4.82 -19.37 -19.17
C ARG A 136 -5.91 -19.40 -20.23
N ASP A 137 -7.15 -19.11 -19.85
CA ASP A 137 -8.31 -19.21 -20.73
C ASP A 137 -8.34 -18.12 -21.81
N LEU A 138 -7.90 -16.91 -21.51
CA LEU A 138 -7.91 -15.77 -22.44
C LEU A 138 -6.64 -15.72 -23.31
N ALA A 139 -5.47 -15.96 -22.74
CA ALA A 139 -4.19 -15.75 -23.42
C ALA A 139 -3.49 -17.03 -23.81
N GLN A 140 -4.00 -18.21 -23.43
CA GLN A 140 -3.41 -19.54 -23.67
C GLN A 140 -1.93 -19.61 -23.23
N VAL A 141 -1.59 -18.92 -22.13
CA VAL A 141 -0.25 -18.88 -21.58
C VAL A 141 -0.11 -19.96 -20.52
N ASP A 142 1.03 -20.64 -20.51
CA ASP A 142 1.37 -21.56 -19.43
C ASP A 142 1.45 -20.81 -18.10
N PRO A 143 0.61 -21.15 -17.10
CA PRO A 143 0.61 -20.53 -15.78
C PRO A 143 1.99 -20.51 -15.10
N ALA A 144 2.80 -21.55 -15.27
CA ALA A 144 4.11 -21.67 -14.64
C ALA A 144 5.07 -20.55 -15.07
N THR A 145 5.01 -20.13 -16.33
CA THR A 145 5.84 -19.04 -16.87
C THR A 145 5.52 -17.70 -16.19
N ILE A 146 4.23 -17.42 -15.99
CA ILE A 146 3.77 -16.19 -15.35
C ILE A 146 4.08 -16.23 -13.86
N LEU A 147 3.70 -17.30 -13.19
CA LEU A 147 3.88 -17.46 -11.75
C LEU A 147 5.34 -17.34 -11.33
N GLY A 148 6.28 -17.93 -12.08
CA GLY A 148 7.71 -17.82 -11.80
C GLY A 148 8.19 -16.37 -11.71
N THR A 149 7.77 -15.53 -12.66
CA THR A 149 8.13 -14.10 -12.69
C THR A 149 7.45 -13.31 -11.58
N TYR A 150 6.14 -13.53 -11.35
CA TYR A 150 5.39 -12.80 -10.34
C TYR A 150 5.81 -13.18 -8.93
N CYS A 151 6.09 -14.46 -8.67
CA CYS A 151 6.62 -14.87 -7.37
C CYS A 151 7.99 -14.25 -7.10
N ALA A 152 8.89 -14.18 -8.11
CA ALA A 152 10.19 -13.53 -7.92
C ALA A 152 10.05 -12.04 -7.58
N ALA A 153 9.15 -11.34 -8.27
CA ALA A 153 8.90 -9.92 -8.01
C ALA A 153 8.27 -9.71 -6.63
N ALA A 154 7.29 -10.54 -6.25
CA ALA A 154 6.65 -10.48 -4.94
C ALA A 154 7.63 -10.74 -3.80
N GLU A 155 8.51 -11.73 -3.93
CA GLU A 155 9.55 -12.05 -2.95
C GLU A 155 10.51 -10.87 -2.74
N MET A 156 10.94 -10.23 -3.84
CA MET A 156 11.81 -9.06 -3.77
C MET A 156 11.15 -7.91 -3.00
N VAL A 157 9.89 -7.61 -3.30
CA VAL A 157 9.14 -6.55 -2.62
C VAL A 157 8.92 -6.89 -1.15
N ALA A 158 8.43 -8.10 -0.85
CA ALA A 158 8.17 -8.53 0.52
C ALA A 158 9.43 -8.52 1.39
N THR A 159 10.58 -8.95 0.85
CA THR A 159 11.87 -8.87 1.55
C THR A 159 12.25 -7.43 1.85
N SER A 160 12.15 -6.54 0.87
CA SER A 160 12.43 -5.11 1.06
C SER A 160 11.51 -4.46 2.10
N ASP A 161 10.23 -4.81 2.11
CA ASP A 161 9.25 -4.31 3.09
C ASP A 161 9.62 -4.76 4.52
N MET A 162 10.04 -6.03 4.68
CA MET A 162 10.47 -6.55 5.98
C MET A 162 11.78 -5.93 6.45
N ASP A 163 12.75 -5.71 5.56
CA ASP A 163 14.00 -5.03 5.87
C ASP A 163 13.76 -3.57 6.31
N PHE A 164 12.84 -2.88 5.63
CA PHE A 164 12.43 -1.53 6.02
C PHE A 164 11.77 -1.51 7.40
N LEU A 165 10.88 -2.45 7.65
CA LEU A 165 10.19 -2.58 8.93
C LEU A 165 11.17 -2.89 10.08
N ALA A 166 12.18 -3.71 9.85
CA ALA A 166 13.19 -4.08 10.84
C ALA A 166 14.06 -2.90 11.32
N GLN A 167 14.16 -1.83 10.52
CA GLN A 167 14.91 -0.61 10.87
C GLN A 167 14.20 0.28 11.90
N HIS A 168 12.92 0.05 12.18
CA HIS A 168 12.16 0.83 13.16
C HIS A 168 12.30 0.18 14.56
N GLU A 169 12.81 0.95 15.53
CA GLU A 169 13.09 0.42 16.87
C GLU A 169 11.86 0.37 17.78
N LEU A 170 10.95 1.34 17.67
CA LEU A 170 9.78 1.44 18.52
C LEU A 170 8.66 0.50 18.05
N ALA A 171 8.08 -0.25 18.97
CA ALA A 171 7.01 -1.20 18.66
C ALA A 171 5.78 -0.54 18.01
N ASP A 172 5.35 0.61 18.54
CA ASP A 172 4.21 1.37 18.03
C ASP A 172 4.46 1.91 16.62
N ASP A 173 5.70 2.37 16.33
CA ASP A 173 6.10 2.82 15.00
C ASP A 173 6.12 1.66 13.99
N ARG A 174 6.62 0.48 14.40
CA ARG A 174 6.60 -0.73 13.56
C ARG A 174 5.20 -1.11 13.14
N VAL A 175 4.26 -1.11 14.08
CA VAL A 175 2.86 -1.43 13.79
C VAL A 175 2.27 -0.47 12.78
N GLN A 176 2.46 0.83 12.98
CA GLN A 176 1.95 1.84 12.06
C GLN A 176 2.58 1.74 10.68
N VAL A 177 3.91 1.58 10.61
CA VAL A 177 4.67 1.40 9.37
C VAL A 177 4.24 0.12 8.65
N ALA A 178 4.05 -0.98 9.38
CA ALA A 178 3.59 -2.25 8.84
C ALA A 178 2.20 -2.13 8.18
N VAL A 179 1.24 -1.51 8.88
CA VAL A 179 -0.12 -1.31 8.36
C VAL A 179 -0.12 -0.40 7.14
N VAL A 180 0.60 0.72 7.20
CA VAL A 180 0.71 1.67 6.08
C VAL A 180 1.45 1.03 4.92
N GLY A 181 2.57 0.36 5.18
CA GLY A 181 3.38 -0.33 4.16
C GLY A 181 2.55 -1.38 3.40
N THR A 182 1.83 -2.23 4.11
CA THR A 182 0.97 -3.24 3.48
C THR A 182 -0.16 -2.59 2.65
N ALA A 183 -0.86 -1.60 3.22
CA ALA A 183 -2.01 -0.98 2.55
C ALA A 183 -1.62 -0.10 1.36
N LEU A 184 -0.47 0.57 1.41
CA LEU A 184 0.01 1.47 0.34
C LEU A 184 0.96 0.78 -0.63
N GLY A 185 1.64 -0.29 -0.22
CA GLY A 185 2.60 -1.04 -1.02
C GLY A 185 1.97 -1.56 -2.32
N ASP A 186 0.79 -2.13 -2.25
CA ASP A 186 0.05 -2.61 -3.43
C ASP A 186 -0.24 -1.49 -4.43
N ARG A 187 -0.64 -0.31 -3.94
CA ARG A 187 -0.90 0.86 -4.78
C ARG A 187 0.38 1.37 -5.46
N LEU A 188 1.46 1.44 -4.70
CA LEU A 188 2.76 1.87 -5.21
C LEU A 188 3.29 0.88 -6.25
N LEU A 189 3.27 -0.42 -5.95
CA LEU A 189 3.72 -1.47 -6.86
C LEU A 189 2.90 -1.47 -8.15
N SER A 190 1.58 -1.36 -8.05
CA SER A 190 0.69 -1.27 -9.22
C SER A 190 1.00 -0.05 -10.09
N ALA A 191 1.23 1.12 -9.48
CA ALA A 191 1.57 2.35 -10.19
C ALA A 191 2.93 2.25 -10.89
N LEU A 192 3.97 1.82 -10.18
CA LEU A 192 5.32 1.65 -10.74
C LEU A 192 5.38 0.59 -11.83
N ARG A 193 4.63 -0.51 -11.68
CA ARG A 193 4.50 -1.53 -12.71
C ARG A 193 3.94 -0.96 -14.01
N ARG A 194 2.95 -0.06 -13.96
CA ARG A 194 2.38 0.60 -15.16
C ARG A 194 3.41 1.50 -15.84
N VAL A 195 4.18 2.27 -15.07
CA VAL A 195 5.27 3.11 -15.59
C VAL A 195 6.35 2.24 -16.26
N ALA A 196 6.74 1.14 -15.62
CA ALA A 196 7.70 0.19 -16.18
C ALA A 196 7.19 -0.49 -17.46
N HIS A 197 5.89 -0.76 -17.56
CA HIS A 197 5.26 -1.29 -18.77
C HIS A 197 5.34 -0.31 -19.94
N GLU A 198 5.12 0.99 -19.69
CA GLU A 198 5.22 2.02 -20.73
C GLU A 198 6.63 2.07 -21.30
N ASP A 199 7.65 2.10 -20.45
CA ASP A 199 9.05 2.12 -20.86
C ASP A 199 9.45 0.82 -21.58
N ALA A 200 9.07 -0.35 -21.05
CA ALA A 200 9.34 -1.64 -21.69
C ALA A 200 8.64 -1.78 -23.06
N SER A 201 7.40 -1.30 -23.17
CA SER A 201 6.64 -1.27 -24.43
C SER A 201 7.31 -0.35 -25.44
N LEU A 202 7.73 0.83 -25.01
CA LEU A 202 8.43 1.80 -25.89
C LEU A 202 9.74 1.20 -26.42
N ARG A 203 10.53 0.54 -25.57
CA ARG A 203 11.77 -0.11 -26.00
C ARG A 203 11.54 -1.29 -26.95
N ARG A 204 10.47 -2.05 -26.77
CA ARG A 204 10.26 -3.29 -27.52
C ARG A 204 9.44 -3.08 -28.79
N PHE A 205 8.50 -2.16 -28.78
CA PHE A 205 7.53 -1.97 -29.85
C PHE A 205 7.50 -0.53 -30.40
N GLY A 206 8.07 0.44 -29.68
CA GLY A 206 8.14 1.82 -30.14
C GLY A 206 9.08 1.92 -31.32
N ASN A 207 8.57 2.33 -32.48
CA ASN A 207 9.44 2.82 -33.55
C ASN A 207 10.21 4.00 -33.00
N ALA A 208 11.54 3.93 -33.03
CA ALA A 208 12.43 4.97 -32.55
C ALA A 208 12.26 6.26 -33.38
N GLN A 209 11.21 7.00 -33.12
CA GLN A 209 11.12 8.38 -33.58
C GLN A 209 11.89 9.23 -32.57
N PRO A 210 12.96 9.96 -33.00
CA PRO A 210 13.67 10.83 -32.09
C PRO A 210 12.72 11.90 -31.56
N PRO A 211 12.85 12.32 -30.28
CA PRO A 211 11.98 13.33 -29.69
C PRO A 211 11.97 14.60 -30.54
N PRO A 212 10.82 15.28 -30.67
CA PRO A 212 10.69 16.48 -31.47
C PRO A 212 11.77 17.49 -31.08
N LYS A 213 12.45 18.06 -32.07
CA LYS A 213 13.58 18.99 -31.90
C LYS A 213 13.25 20.26 -31.10
N GLU A 214 12.00 20.54 -30.79
CA GLU A 214 11.56 21.72 -30.06
C GLU A 214 11.91 21.73 -28.56
N ALA A 215 12.08 20.58 -27.93
CA ALA A 215 12.43 20.51 -26.51
C ALA A 215 13.91 20.89 -26.24
N ARG A 216 14.78 20.85 -27.22
CA ARG A 216 16.20 21.22 -27.11
C ARG A 216 16.45 22.72 -27.17
N ARG A 217 15.56 23.51 -27.78
CA ARG A 217 15.76 24.97 -27.96
C ARG A 217 15.49 25.80 -26.70
N ARG A 218 14.77 25.28 -25.71
CA ARG A 218 14.47 26.04 -24.47
C ARG A 218 15.55 25.96 -23.39
N ARG A 219 16.61 25.18 -23.57
CA ARG A 219 17.71 25.06 -22.59
C ARG A 219 18.97 25.88 -22.95
N SER A 220 19.02 26.53 -24.13
CA SER A 220 20.21 27.26 -24.58
C SER A 220 20.05 28.78 -24.70
N SER A 221 18.99 29.36 -24.16
CA SER A 221 18.85 30.83 -24.12
C SER A 221 18.90 31.33 -22.67
N THR A 222 20.08 31.22 -22.05
CA THR A 222 20.44 32.13 -20.95
C THR A 222 20.99 33.40 -21.55
N PRO A 223 20.41 34.58 -21.36
CA PRO A 223 20.99 35.82 -21.87
C PRO A 223 22.26 36.13 -21.09
N ALA A 224 23.34 36.30 -21.82
CA ALA A 224 24.58 36.85 -21.33
C ALA A 224 24.31 38.26 -20.75
N LYS A 225 24.69 38.49 -19.49
CA LYS A 225 24.76 39.80 -18.90
C LYS A 225 25.87 40.59 -19.64
N SER A 226 25.48 41.57 -20.44
CA SER A 226 26.38 42.58 -20.93
C SER A 226 26.72 43.51 -19.76
N GLY A 227 27.95 43.41 -19.28
CA GLY A 227 28.59 44.50 -18.56
C GLY A 227 28.94 45.57 -19.58
N GLY A 228 28.65 46.83 -19.31
CA GLY A 228 29.05 48.00 -20.03
C GLY A 228 29.42 49.07 -19.03
N ASP A 229 30.70 49.33 -18.99
CA ASP A 229 31.29 50.54 -18.39
C ASP A 229 30.73 51.81 -19.02
N ALA A 230 30.50 52.81 -18.20
CA ALA A 230 30.94 54.20 -18.29
C ALA A 230 30.23 55.02 -17.21
#